data_f36e5594089e97d2842f9defe9c6cb08
#
_entry.id   f36e5594089e97d2842f9defe9c6cb08
#
_cell.length_a   1.000
_cell.length_b   1.000
_cell.length_c   1.000
_cell.angle_alpha   90.00
_cell.angle_beta   90.00
_cell.angle_gamma   90.00
#
_symmetry.space_group_name_H-M   'P 1'
#
loop_
_entity.id
_entity.type
_entity.pdbx_description
1 polymer ?
#
loop_
_entity_poly.entity_id
_entity_poly.type
_entity_poly.pdbx_seq_one_letter_code
_entity_poly.pdbx_strand_id
1 'polypeptide(L)'
;MSKLRLITAFLFAIFMVLGVTAQVHTQKGIVRKVTRSASDPFIPVQGVQVIVSGEANKASDKDGRFSLKVKVTDKAGSYTLTAVRVPQGSKYMLASPSKGKRLFISANDLEVSLITPEEKEMEYKKRYELLKEKYEEQSLSLRKLRNELNKRLGELSESDVHYARLKAECDSIRKLYLDYINNEDKIDEVIKELAGELALTDYQSLDSLELRIYKLKKNGEWK
;
A
#
# COMPACT_ATOMS: atom_id res chain seq x y z
N MET A 1 -31.72 -28.89 46.14
CA MET A 1 -30.73 -27.78 45.86
C MET A 1 -30.16 -27.75 44.42
N SER A 2 -30.55 -28.63 43.53
CA SER A 2 -29.99 -28.68 42.13
C SER A 2 -30.69 -27.73 41.13
N LYS A 3 -32.01 -27.52 41.27
CA LYS A 3 -32.79 -26.69 40.29
C LYS A 3 -32.44 -25.18 40.35
N LEU A 4 -32.11 -24.67 41.55
CA LEU A 4 -31.77 -23.25 41.71
C LEU A 4 -30.40 -22.91 41.08
N ARG A 5 -29.42 -23.86 41.13
CA ARG A 5 -28.10 -23.67 40.52
C ARG A 5 -28.17 -23.70 38.98
N LEU A 6 -29.10 -24.46 38.41
CA LEU A 6 -29.29 -24.54 36.96
C LEU A 6 -29.90 -23.24 36.43
N ILE A 7 -30.85 -22.63 37.16
CA ILE A 7 -31.49 -21.35 36.75
C ILE A 7 -30.52 -20.21 36.86
N THR A 8 -29.65 -20.16 37.89
CA THR A 8 -28.62 -19.13 37.99
C THR A 8 -27.56 -19.25 36.92
N ALA A 9 -27.15 -20.47 36.53
CA ALA A 9 -26.21 -20.69 35.43
C ALA A 9 -26.80 -20.29 34.06
N PHE A 10 -28.10 -20.54 33.85
CA PHE A 10 -28.79 -20.17 32.60
C PHE A 10 -29.00 -18.66 32.48
N LEU A 11 -29.33 -17.98 33.59
CA LEU A 11 -29.43 -16.52 33.64
C LEU A 11 -28.05 -15.86 33.42
N PHE A 12 -26.96 -16.42 33.96
CA PHE A 12 -25.62 -15.90 33.75
C PHE A 12 -25.15 -16.10 32.30
N ALA A 13 -25.51 -17.22 31.64
CA ALA A 13 -25.23 -17.47 30.24
C ALA A 13 -26.00 -16.51 29.31
N ILE A 14 -27.26 -16.16 29.65
CA ILE A 14 -28.06 -15.19 28.90
C ILE A 14 -27.47 -13.78 29.05
N PHE A 15 -26.95 -13.39 30.23
CA PHE A 15 -26.29 -12.11 30.44
C PHE A 15 -24.95 -11.99 29.71
N MET A 16 -24.22 -13.09 29.52
CA MET A 16 -22.97 -13.10 28.75
C MET A 16 -23.17 -12.97 27.24
N VAL A 17 -24.33 -13.37 26.70
CA VAL A 17 -24.65 -13.27 25.26
C VAL A 17 -25.16 -11.87 24.88
N LEU A 18 -25.59 -11.04 25.83
CA LEU A 18 -26.13 -9.70 25.57
C LEU A 18 -25.08 -8.57 25.58
N GLY A 19 -23.80 -8.87 25.67
CA GLY A 19 -22.72 -7.92 25.94
C GLY A 19 -21.99 -7.30 24.78
N VAL A 20 -22.37 -7.55 23.51
CA VAL A 20 -21.76 -6.84 22.37
C VAL A 20 -22.70 -5.74 21.89
N THR A 21 -22.80 -4.66 22.65
CA THR A 21 -23.46 -3.45 22.16
C THR A 21 -22.57 -2.79 21.12
N ALA A 22 -23.01 -2.81 19.87
CA ALA A 22 -22.34 -2.06 18.82
C ALA A 22 -22.31 -0.56 19.20
N GLN A 23 -21.11 -0.03 19.42
CA GLN A 23 -20.94 1.39 19.67
C GLN A 23 -21.03 2.18 18.37
N VAL A 24 -21.82 3.24 18.36
CA VAL A 24 -21.94 4.14 17.22
C VAL A 24 -20.97 5.30 17.42
N HIS A 25 -19.99 5.39 16.55
CA HIS A 25 -19.02 6.47 16.52
C HIS A 25 -19.25 7.41 15.32
N THR A 26 -18.87 8.66 15.49
CA THR A 26 -18.87 9.63 14.39
C THR A 26 -17.45 9.82 13.88
N GLN A 27 -17.19 9.40 12.64
CA GLN A 27 -15.95 9.67 11.93
C GLN A 27 -16.16 10.82 10.96
N LYS A 28 -15.40 11.89 11.11
CA LYS A 28 -15.35 12.98 10.13
C LYS A 28 -14.43 12.61 8.99
N GLY A 29 -14.66 13.22 7.82
CA GLY A 29 -13.80 12.99 6.68
C GLY A 29 -13.92 14.08 5.61
N ILE A 30 -13.06 13.97 4.61
CA ILE A 30 -12.96 14.90 3.52
C ILE A 30 -12.76 14.16 2.21
N VAL A 31 -13.44 14.60 1.16
CA VAL A 31 -13.30 14.09 -0.21
C VAL A 31 -12.59 15.14 -1.06
N ARG A 32 -11.53 14.73 -1.73
CA ARG A 32 -10.75 15.58 -2.61
C ARG A 32 -10.29 14.85 -3.88
N LYS A 33 -9.84 15.59 -4.86
CA LYS A 33 -9.05 15.02 -5.95
C LYS A 33 -7.68 14.54 -5.45
N VAL A 34 -7.14 13.54 -6.10
CA VAL A 34 -5.73 13.15 -5.89
C VAL A 34 -4.84 14.36 -6.19
N THR A 35 -3.96 14.69 -5.26
CA THR A 35 -2.92 15.70 -5.44
C THR A 35 -1.61 15.01 -5.80
N ARG A 36 -0.87 15.58 -6.75
CA ARG A 36 0.40 15.03 -7.24
C ARG A 36 1.57 15.44 -6.36
N SER A 37 1.45 16.61 -5.74
CA SER A 37 2.44 17.18 -4.85
C SER A 37 1.78 17.74 -3.59
N ALA A 38 2.53 17.84 -2.49
CA ALA A 38 2.07 18.52 -1.29
C ALA A 38 1.77 20.01 -1.52
N SER A 39 2.34 20.62 -2.56
CA SER A 39 2.10 22.00 -2.99
C SER A 39 0.87 22.16 -3.89
N ASP A 40 0.26 21.07 -4.36
CA ASP A 40 -0.92 21.14 -5.22
C ASP A 40 -2.11 21.71 -4.43
N PRO A 41 -2.97 22.53 -5.07
CA PRO A 41 -4.13 23.08 -4.41
C PRO A 41 -5.08 21.96 -3.98
N PHE A 42 -5.61 22.08 -2.78
CA PHE A 42 -6.68 21.23 -2.30
C PHE A 42 -7.95 21.44 -3.16
N ILE A 43 -8.39 20.40 -3.85
CA ILE A 43 -9.60 20.46 -4.69
C ILE A 43 -10.66 19.57 -4.04
N PRO A 44 -11.61 20.16 -3.28
CA PRO A 44 -12.70 19.41 -2.67
C PRO A 44 -13.67 18.88 -3.74
N VAL A 45 -14.31 17.74 -3.46
CA VAL A 45 -15.35 17.20 -4.33
C VAL A 45 -16.65 17.09 -3.57
N GLN A 46 -17.66 17.82 -4.04
CA GLN A 46 -19.01 17.87 -3.47
C GLN A 46 -19.88 16.71 -3.97
N GLY A 47 -20.88 16.32 -3.18
CA GLY A 47 -21.92 15.38 -3.59
C GLY A 47 -21.50 13.91 -3.56
N VAL A 48 -20.37 13.58 -2.99
CA VAL A 48 -19.84 12.21 -2.88
C VAL A 48 -20.39 11.53 -1.65
N GLN A 49 -21.01 10.35 -1.82
CA GLN A 49 -21.46 9.52 -0.72
C GLN A 49 -20.43 8.45 -0.38
N VAL A 50 -19.92 8.48 0.83
CA VAL A 50 -19.01 7.46 1.38
C VAL A 50 -19.85 6.43 2.13
N ILE A 51 -19.70 5.14 1.81
CA ILE A 51 -20.49 4.05 2.37
C ILE A 51 -19.57 3.13 3.16
N VAL A 52 -19.89 2.98 4.44
CA VAL A 52 -19.14 2.11 5.35
C VAL A 52 -20.09 1.08 5.97
N SER A 53 -19.64 -0.18 6.05
CA SER A 53 -20.41 -1.27 6.68
C SER A 53 -21.89 -1.36 6.21
N GLY A 54 -22.16 -0.98 4.94
CA GLY A 54 -23.49 -1.03 4.34
C GLY A 54 -24.39 0.19 4.61
N GLU A 55 -23.96 1.16 5.41
CA GLU A 55 -24.73 2.37 5.70
C GLU A 55 -24.24 3.54 4.82
N ALA A 56 -25.17 4.15 4.05
CA ALA A 56 -24.89 5.36 3.29
C ALA A 56 -24.97 6.58 4.21
N ASN A 57 -23.94 7.40 4.18
CA ASN A 57 -23.94 8.67 4.90
C ASN A 57 -24.33 9.83 3.98
N LYS A 58 -24.48 11.02 4.57
CA LYS A 58 -24.76 12.24 3.79
C LYS A 58 -23.66 12.45 2.75
N ALA A 59 -24.05 13.02 1.61
CA ALA A 59 -23.08 13.44 0.60
C ALA A 59 -22.15 14.52 1.16
N SER A 60 -20.92 14.56 0.65
CA SER A 60 -19.95 15.62 0.97
C SER A 60 -20.48 17.00 0.60
N ASP A 61 -20.17 18.00 1.43
CA ASP A 61 -20.54 19.39 1.20
C ASP A 61 -19.64 20.08 0.15
N LYS A 62 -19.81 21.39 -0.04
CA LYS A 62 -19.01 22.20 -0.99
C LYS A 62 -17.50 22.21 -0.68
N ASP A 63 -17.14 21.99 0.56
CA ASP A 63 -15.75 21.93 1.03
C ASP A 63 -15.24 20.48 1.05
N GLY A 64 -16.00 19.53 0.47
CA GLY A 64 -15.70 18.11 0.43
C GLY A 64 -15.90 17.39 1.74
N ARG A 65 -16.39 18.04 2.79
CA ARG A 65 -16.51 17.47 4.14
C ARG A 65 -17.72 16.56 4.26
N PHE A 66 -17.59 15.50 5.04
CA PHE A 66 -18.66 14.56 5.35
C PHE A 66 -18.52 14.01 6.77
N SER A 67 -19.58 13.37 7.26
CA SER A 67 -19.61 12.74 8.57
C SER A 67 -20.25 11.36 8.46
N LEU A 68 -19.57 10.35 8.97
CA LEU A 68 -20.00 8.95 8.98
C LEU A 68 -20.49 8.56 10.37
N LYS A 69 -21.65 7.89 10.44
CA LYS A 69 -22.04 7.12 11.61
C LYS A 69 -21.55 5.69 11.41
N VAL A 70 -20.60 5.27 12.23
CA VAL A 70 -19.96 3.96 12.11
C VAL A 70 -20.34 3.10 13.29
N LYS A 71 -20.93 1.94 13.02
CA LYS A 71 -21.16 0.91 14.04
C LYS A 71 -19.91 0.04 14.17
N VAL A 72 -19.34 0.07 15.35
CA VAL A 72 -18.12 -0.69 15.68
C VAL A 72 -18.48 -1.83 16.61
N THR A 73 -18.13 -3.03 16.23
CA THR A 73 -18.38 -4.25 17.02
C THR A 73 -17.12 -4.81 17.66
N ASP A 74 -15.94 -4.34 17.24
CA ASP A 74 -14.66 -4.75 17.78
C ASP A 74 -14.07 -3.70 18.74
N LYS A 75 -13.23 -4.18 19.67
CA LYS A 75 -12.54 -3.29 20.63
C LYS A 75 -11.52 -2.36 19.97
N ALA A 76 -11.10 -2.66 18.76
CA ALA A 76 -10.11 -1.87 18.02
C ALA A 76 -10.75 -0.68 17.30
N GLY A 77 -12.07 -0.56 17.30
CA GLY A 77 -12.76 0.55 16.65
C GLY A 77 -12.65 0.49 15.11
N SER A 78 -12.65 -0.71 14.52
CA SER A 78 -12.47 -0.83 13.08
C SER A 78 -13.78 -0.89 12.30
N TYR A 79 -13.72 -0.44 11.05
CA TYR A 79 -14.81 -0.47 10.08
C TYR A 79 -14.27 -0.66 8.66
N THR A 80 -15.14 -0.99 7.71
CA THR A 80 -14.73 -1.25 6.33
C THR A 80 -15.38 -0.25 5.37
N LEU A 81 -14.60 0.33 4.48
CA LEU A 81 -15.09 1.12 3.37
C LEU A 81 -15.71 0.18 2.33
N THR A 82 -17.03 0.24 2.20
CA THR A 82 -17.79 -0.64 1.29
C THR A 82 -17.87 -0.09 -0.12
N ALA A 83 -18.16 1.20 -0.25
CA ALA A 83 -18.28 1.87 -1.55
C ALA A 83 -18.12 3.39 -1.43
N VAL A 84 -17.86 4.02 -2.56
CA VAL A 84 -17.97 5.46 -2.74
C VAL A 84 -18.82 5.70 -3.97
N ARG A 85 -19.91 6.48 -3.81
CA ARG A 85 -20.78 6.88 -4.90
C ARG A 85 -20.50 8.33 -5.26
N VAL A 86 -20.07 8.54 -6.48
CA VAL A 86 -19.80 9.88 -7.03
C VAL A 86 -21.07 10.48 -7.64
N PRO A 87 -21.17 11.81 -7.80
CA PRO A 87 -22.30 12.44 -8.44
C PRO A 87 -22.54 11.89 -9.86
N GLN A 88 -23.81 11.79 -10.23
CA GLN A 88 -24.19 11.31 -11.56
C GLN A 88 -23.58 12.19 -12.66
N GLY A 89 -23.02 11.58 -13.69
CA GLY A 89 -22.32 12.26 -14.78
C GLY A 89 -20.87 12.64 -14.49
N SER A 90 -20.37 12.44 -13.25
CA SER A 90 -18.96 12.62 -12.96
C SER A 90 -18.13 11.42 -13.44
N LYS A 91 -16.90 11.67 -13.91
CA LYS A 91 -15.95 10.62 -14.31
C LYS A 91 -15.05 10.16 -13.18
N TYR A 92 -15.29 10.61 -11.94
CA TYR A 92 -14.44 10.26 -10.81
C TYR A 92 -14.56 8.79 -10.41
N MET A 93 -13.44 8.22 -10.02
CA MET A 93 -13.34 6.92 -9.37
C MET A 93 -12.55 7.03 -8.06
N LEU A 94 -12.73 6.06 -7.17
CA LEU A 94 -12.00 6.01 -5.90
C LEU A 94 -10.53 5.67 -6.15
N ALA A 95 -9.64 6.53 -5.67
CA ALA A 95 -8.20 6.29 -5.65
C ALA A 95 -7.73 5.77 -4.28
N SER A 96 -8.19 6.38 -3.19
CA SER A 96 -7.81 6.01 -1.82
C SER A 96 -8.92 6.37 -0.82
N PRO A 97 -9.10 5.60 0.26
CA PRO A 97 -8.58 4.26 0.50
C PRO A 97 -9.21 3.20 -0.41
N SER A 98 -8.56 2.07 -0.61
CA SER A 98 -9.09 0.99 -1.46
C SER A 98 -10.42 0.45 -0.91
N LYS A 99 -11.35 0.06 -1.79
CA LYS A 99 -12.58 -0.63 -1.42
C LYS A 99 -12.25 -1.91 -0.65
N GLY A 100 -12.99 -2.17 0.44
CA GLY A 100 -12.74 -3.32 1.32
C GLY A 100 -11.62 -3.10 2.34
N LYS A 101 -10.93 -1.97 2.31
CA LYS A 101 -9.89 -1.66 3.30
C LYS A 101 -10.49 -1.52 4.68
N ARG A 102 -9.87 -2.18 5.65
CA ARG A 102 -10.15 -2.00 7.08
C ARG A 102 -9.58 -0.66 7.54
N LEU A 103 -10.41 0.15 8.13
CA LEU A 103 -10.09 1.49 8.66
C LEU A 103 -10.35 1.49 10.17
N PHE A 104 -9.80 2.46 10.87
CA PHE A 104 -9.97 2.63 12.31
C PHE A 104 -10.56 4.00 12.61
N ILE A 105 -11.40 4.07 13.65
CA ILE A 105 -11.88 5.35 14.18
C ILE A 105 -10.67 6.18 14.59
N SER A 106 -10.64 7.42 14.13
CA SER A 106 -9.53 8.34 14.37
C SER A 106 -10.05 9.74 14.68
N ALA A 107 -9.29 10.49 15.46
CA ALA A 107 -9.51 11.93 15.64
C ALA A 107 -9.24 12.73 14.36
N ASN A 108 -8.40 12.19 13.48
CA ASN A 108 -8.11 12.78 12.17
C ASN A 108 -9.23 12.51 11.19
N ASP A 109 -9.46 13.42 10.26
CA ASP A 109 -10.41 13.25 9.18
C ASP A 109 -10.04 12.06 8.29
N LEU A 110 -11.03 11.24 7.93
CA LEU A 110 -10.86 10.22 6.90
C LEU A 110 -10.72 10.90 5.55
N GLU A 111 -9.57 10.74 4.94
CA GLU A 111 -9.32 11.28 3.62
C GLU A 111 -9.76 10.29 2.54
N VAL A 112 -10.65 10.74 1.66
CA VAL A 112 -11.11 10.00 0.47
C VAL A 112 -10.65 10.74 -0.77
N SER A 113 -9.76 10.13 -1.52
CA SER A 113 -9.19 10.72 -2.74
C SER A 113 -9.84 10.13 -3.98
N LEU A 114 -10.21 10.98 -4.91
CA LEU A 114 -10.82 10.65 -6.19
C LEU A 114 -9.90 11.05 -7.34
N ILE A 115 -9.97 10.29 -8.44
CA ILE A 115 -9.17 10.49 -9.65
C ILE A 115 -10.04 10.23 -10.89
N THR A 116 -9.73 10.86 -12.00
CA THR A 116 -10.34 10.50 -13.29
C THR A 116 -9.60 9.34 -13.96
N PRO A 117 -10.22 8.58 -14.90
CA PRO A 117 -9.54 7.53 -15.63
C PRO A 117 -8.29 8.00 -16.37
N GLU A 118 -8.36 9.19 -16.98
CA GLU A 118 -7.26 9.78 -17.72
C GLU A 118 -6.09 10.15 -16.79
N GLU A 119 -6.38 10.76 -15.64
CA GLU A 119 -5.39 11.07 -14.61
C GLU A 119 -4.78 9.79 -14.03
N LYS A 120 -5.61 8.76 -13.82
CA LYS A 120 -5.14 7.45 -13.35
C LYS A 120 -4.12 6.84 -14.29
N GLU A 121 -4.38 6.87 -15.59
CA GLU A 121 -3.46 6.32 -16.59
C GLU A 121 -2.15 7.11 -16.63
N MET A 122 -2.22 8.45 -16.56
CA MET A 122 -1.02 9.28 -16.51
C MET A 122 -0.17 9.01 -15.24
N GLU A 123 -0.81 8.89 -14.08
CA GLU A 123 -0.11 8.58 -12.83
C GLU A 123 0.51 7.18 -12.86
N TYR A 124 -0.21 6.20 -13.44
CA TYR A 124 0.33 4.86 -13.65
C TYR A 124 1.59 4.89 -14.50
N LYS A 125 1.55 5.54 -15.68
CA LYS A 125 2.70 5.64 -16.59
C LYS A 125 3.90 6.31 -15.92
N LYS A 126 3.67 7.48 -15.30
CA LYS A 126 4.73 8.22 -14.58
C LYS A 126 5.40 7.35 -13.51
N ARG A 127 4.60 6.65 -12.71
CA ARG A 127 5.13 5.80 -11.62
C ARG A 127 5.82 4.55 -12.15
N TYR A 128 5.28 3.94 -13.20
CA TYR A 128 5.93 2.82 -13.88
C TYR A 128 7.32 3.21 -14.39
N GLU A 129 7.45 4.35 -15.07
CA GLU A 129 8.72 4.87 -15.55
C GLU A 129 9.70 5.15 -14.40
N LEU A 130 9.25 5.81 -13.33
CA LEU A 130 10.08 6.07 -12.15
C LEU A 130 10.64 4.78 -11.52
N LEU A 131 9.81 3.78 -11.32
CA LEU A 131 10.21 2.52 -10.71
C LEU A 131 11.11 1.71 -11.64
N LYS A 132 10.85 1.74 -12.93
CA LYS A 132 11.67 1.09 -13.96
C LYS A 132 13.05 1.74 -14.06
N GLU A 133 13.13 3.06 -14.11
CA GLU A 133 14.39 3.81 -14.12
C GLU A 133 15.24 3.46 -12.89
N LYS A 134 14.63 3.41 -11.70
CA LYS A 134 15.33 3.02 -10.46
C LYS A 134 15.89 1.61 -10.53
N TYR A 135 15.14 0.66 -11.07
CA TYR A 135 15.60 -0.71 -11.25
C TYR A 135 16.75 -0.79 -12.28
N GLU A 136 16.62 -0.12 -13.42
CA GLU A 136 17.64 -0.09 -14.47
C GLU A 136 18.94 0.57 -13.97
N GLU A 137 18.84 1.64 -13.19
CA GLU A 137 19.99 2.32 -12.57
C GLU A 137 20.75 1.37 -11.63
N GLN A 138 20.05 0.61 -10.79
CA GLN A 138 20.65 -0.39 -9.92
C GLN A 138 21.36 -1.49 -10.70
N SER A 139 20.71 -2.03 -11.73
CA SER A 139 21.28 -3.07 -12.61
C SER A 139 22.53 -2.56 -13.34
N LEU A 140 22.47 -1.33 -13.88
CA LEU A 140 23.61 -0.71 -14.54
C LEU A 140 24.80 -0.47 -13.59
N SER A 141 24.51 -0.04 -12.37
CA SER A 141 25.54 0.17 -11.34
C SER A 141 26.26 -1.13 -10.97
N LEU A 142 25.51 -2.22 -10.79
CA LEU A 142 26.08 -3.55 -10.55
C LEU A 142 26.94 -4.04 -11.73
N ARG A 143 26.48 -3.79 -12.96
CA ARG A 143 27.25 -4.12 -14.16
C ARG A 143 28.57 -3.37 -14.24
N LYS A 144 28.56 -2.07 -13.96
CA LYS A 144 29.79 -1.24 -13.95
C LYS A 144 30.77 -1.72 -12.89
N LEU A 145 30.28 -1.94 -11.66
CA LEU A 145 31.10 -2.43 -10.55
C LEU A 145 31.71 -3.81 -10.86
N ARG A 146 30.92 -4.73 -11.39
CA ARG A 146 31.42 -6.05 -11.82
C ARG A 146 32.56 -5.93 -12.83
N ASN A 147 32.40 -5.06 -13.84
CA ASN A 147 33.42 -4.89 -14.87
C ASN A 147 34.71 -4.29 -14.31
N GLU A 148 34.61 -3.32 -13.40
CA GLU A 148 35.72 -2.73 -12.72
C GLU A 148 36.49 -3.75 -11.86
N LEU A 149 35.75 -4.51 -11.04
CA LEU A 149 36.39 -5.55 -10.18
C LEU A 149 37.04 -6.65 -11.00
N ASN A 150 36.42 -7.10 -12.11
CA ASN A 150 37.03 -8.08 -13.01
C ASN A 150 38.32 -7.56 -13.66
N LYS A 151 38.37 -6.27 -14.04
CA LYS A 151 39.60 -5.65 -14.55
C LYS A 151 40.69 -5.65 -13.50
N ARG A 152 40.41 -5.23 -12.28
CA ARG A 152 41.34 -5.22 -11.16
C ARG A 152 41.82 -6.64 -10.80
N LEU A 153 40.92 -7.63 -10.85
CA LEU A 153 41.29 -9.02 -10.60
C LEU A 153 42.28 -9.55 -11.68
N GLY A 154 42.05 -9.17 -12.96
CA GLY A 154 42.96 -9.53 -14.06
C GLY A 154 44.36 -8.89 -14.01
N GLU A 155 44.53 -7.85 -13.20
CA GLU A 155 45.81 -7.18 -12.97
C GLU A 155 46.62 -7.85 -11.86
N LEU A 156 46.05 -8.75 -11.05
CA LEU A 156 46.70 -9.45 -9.96
C LEU A 156 47.12 -10.85 -10.36
N SER A 157 48.25 -11.30 -9.82
CA SER A 157 48.66 -12.72 -9.87
C SER A 157 47.87 -13.53 -8.85
N GLU A 158 47.58 -14.80 -9.15
CA GLU A 158 46.92 -15.71 -8.21
C GLU A 158 47.68 -15.93 -6.89
N SER A 159 48.97 -15.67 -6.90
CA SER A 159 49.85 -15.70 -5.70
C SER A 159 49.77 -14.43 -4.86
N ASP A 160 49.09 -13.39 -5.32
CA ASP A 160 48.90 -12.14 -4.57
C ASP A 160 48.01 -12.35 -3.34
N VAL A 161 48.44 -11.81 -2.20
CA VAL A 161 47.70 -11.91 -0.93
C VAL A 161 46.27 -11.36 -1.04
N HIS A 162 46.05 -10.39 -1.93
CA HIS A 162 44.73 -9.75 -2.13
C HIS A 162 43.83 -10.47 -3.17
N TYR A 163 44.40 -11.40 -3.97
CA TYR A 163 43.70 -12.06 -5.06
C TYR A 163 42.44 -12.80 -4.58
N ALA A 164 42.56 -13.63 -3.55
CA ALA A 164 41.45 -14.42 -3.02
C ALA A 164 40.29 -13.55 -2.53
N ARG A 165 40.60 -12.41 -1.86
CA ARG A 165 39.60 -11.47 -1.38
C ARG A 165 38.90 -10.78 -2.53
N LEU A 166 39.63 -10.28 -3.51
CA LEU A 166 39.07 -9.59 -4.67
C LEU A 166 38.22 -10.55 -5.53
N LYS A 167 38.64 -11.81 -5.67
CA LYS A 167 37.86 -12.85 -6.35
C LYS A 167 36.52 -13.11 -5.67
N ALA A 168 36.50 -13.24 -4.33
CA ALA A 168 35.25 -13.40 -3.59
C ALA A 168 34.29 -12.20 -3.74
N GLU A 169 34.84 -10.98 -3.80
CA GLU A 169 34.07 -9.77 -4.05
C GLU A 169 33.47 -9.77 -5.49
N CYS A 170 34.30 -10.13 -6.50
CA CYS A 170 33.83 -10.29 -7.87
C CYS A 170 32.68 -11.31 -7.99
N ASP A 171 32.82 -12.46 -7.34
CA ASP A 171 31.81 -13.52 -7.35
C ASP A 171 30.50 -13.05 -6.67
N SER A 172 30.60 -12.32 -5.57
CA SER A 172 29.45 -11.72 -4.89
C SER A 172 28.71 -10.72 -5.76
N ILE A 173 29.42 -9.79 -6.39
CA ILE A 173 28.80 -8.79 -7.29
C ILE A 173 28.24 -9.44 -8.55
N ARG A 174 28.92 -10.44 -9.10
CA ARG A 174 28.43 -11.24 -10.22
C ARG A 174 27.12 -11.93 -9.87
N LYS A 175 27.03 -12.54 -8.69
CA LYS A 175 25.82 -13.18 -8.21
C LYS A 175 24.66 -12.18 -8.09
N LEU A 176 24.89 -11.02 -7.46
CA LEU A 176 23.88 -9.97 -7.35
C LEU A 176 23.39 -9.49 -8.72
N TYR A 177 24.30 -9.26 -9.68
CA TYR A 177 23.93 -8.85 -11.02
C TYR A 177 23.09 -9.90 -11.73
N LEU A 178 23.47 -11.19 -11.67
CA LEU A 178 22.70 -12.29 -12.25
C LEU A 178 21.34 -12.45 -11.59
N ASP A 179 21.25 -12.24 -10.28
CA ASP A 179 19.97 -12.25 -9.54
C ASP A 179 18.99 -11.22 -10.11
N TYR A 180 19.46 -10.04 -10.50
CA TYR A 180 18.63 -9.02 -11.13
C TYR A 180 18.19 -9.43 -12.55
N ILE A 181 19.12 -9.88 -13.37
CA ILE A 181 18.83 -10.26 -14.77
C ILE A 181 17.88 -11.47 -14.86
N ASN A 182 18.11 -12.48 -14.03
CA ASN A 182 17.29 -13.70 -14.04
C ASN A 182 15.87 -13.49 -13.50
N ASN A 183 15.60 -12.38 -12.85
CA ASN A 183 14.30 -12.08 -12.24
C ASN A 183 13.66 -10.80 -12.80
N GLU A 184 14.12 -10.34 -13.96
CA GLU A 184 13.61 -9.12 -14.62
C GLU A 184 12.09 -9.16 -14.79
N ASP A 185 11.53 -10.27 -15.26
CA ASP A 185 10.08 -10.44 -15.45
C ASP A 185 9.30 -10.26 -14.13
N LYS A 186 9.79 -10.86 -13.04
CA LYS A 186 9.15 -10.75 -11.73
C LYS A 186 9.23 -9.34 -11.16
N ILE A 187 10.36 -8.66 -11.40
CA ILE A 187 10.53 -7.27 -10.98
C ILE A 187 9.59 -6.37 -11.77
N ASP A 188 9.44 -6.60 -13.08
CA ASP A 188 8.50 -5.86 -13.92
C ASP A 188 7.03 -6.06 -13.47
N GLU A 189 6.65 -7.29 -13.07
CA GLU A 189 5.34 -7.55 -12.47
C GLU A 189 5.14 -6.72 -11.18
N VAL A 190 6.13 -6.70 -10.28
CA VAL A 190 6.08 -5.88 -9.06
C VAL A 190 5.99 -4.39 -9.37
N ILE A 191 6.73 -3.92 -10.36
CA ILE A 191 6.68 -2.52 -10.83
C ILE A 191 5.28 -2.17 -11.35
N LYS A 192 4.67 -3.03 -12.16
CA LYS A 192 3.29 -2.85 -12.67
C LYS A 192 2.27 -2.78 -11.56
N GLU A 193 2.35 -3.67 -10.57
CA GLU A 193 1.47 -3.66 -9.41
C GLU A 193 1.61 -2.35 -8.63
N LEU A 194 2.83 -1.95 -8.28
CA LEU A 194 3.10 -0.73 -7.52
C LEU A 194 2.71 0.55 -8.28
N ALA A 195 2.92 0.57 -9.60
CA ALA A 195 2.46 1.68 -10.44
C ALA A 195 0.93 1.85 -10.37
N GLY A 196 0.19 0.76 -10.18
CA GLY A 196 -1.26 0.77 -10.00
C GLY A 196 -1.73 1.21 -8.61
N GLU A 197 -0.85 1.25 -7.61
CA GLU A 197 -1.19 1.64 -6.23
C GLU A 197 -1.21 3.17 -6.05
N LEU A 198 -2.28 3.82 -6.51
CA LEU A 198 -2.42 5.29 -6.54
C LEU A 198 -2.37 5.98 -5.16
N ALA A 199 -2.53 5.21 -4.08
CA ALA A 199 -2.45 5.73 -2.70
C ALA A 199 -1.02 5.98 -2.22
N LEU A 200 -0.01 5.49 -2.94
CA LEU A 200 1.39 5.67 -2.58
C LEU A 200 1.96 6.96 -3.17
N THR A 201 2.80 7.64 -2.41
CA THR A 201 3.69 8.68 -2.94
C THR A 201 4.81 8.05 -3.77
N ASP A 202 5.53 8.84 -4.57
CA ASP A 202 6.67 8.36 -5.36
C ASP A 202 7.73 7.72 -4.46
N TYR A 203 8.07 8.36 -3.32
CA TYR A 203 9.00 7.82 -2.31
C TYR A 203 8.53 6.48 -1.72
N GLN A 204 7.27 6.40 -1.28
CA GLN A 204 6.69 5.16 -0.76
C GLN A 204 6.66 4.04 -1.81
N SER A 205 6.51 4.37 -3.08
CA SER A 205 6.57 3.41 -4.17
C SER A 205 7.97 2.83 -4.36
N LEU A 206 9.01 3.66 -4.25
CA LEU A 206 10.41 3.22 -4.30
C LEU A 206 10.77 2.31 -3.11
N ASP A 207 10.42 2.70 -1.89
CA ASP A 207 10.62 1.87 -0.69
C ASP A 207 9.86 0.53 -0.80
N SER A 208 8.64 0.57 -1.34
CA SER A 208 7.82 -0.62 -1.54
C SER A 208 8.42 -1.57 -2.58
N LEU A 209 9.06 -1.05 -3.62
CA LEU A 209 9.77 -1.85 -4.61
C LEU A 209 10.89 -2.66 -3.95
N GLU A 210 11.75 -1.99 -3.18
CA GLU A 210 12.86 -2.65 -2.48
C GLU A 210 12.35 -3.71 -1.48
N LEU A 211 11.32 -3.38 -0.73
CA LEU A 211 10.70 -4.32 0.23
C LEU A 211 10.08 -5.53 -0.46
N ARG A 212 9.41 -5.37 -1.60
CA ARG A 212 8.81 -6.48 -2.35
C ARG A 212 9.86 -7.38 -2.97
N ILE A 213 10.93 -6.82 -3.54
CA ILE A 213 12.08 -7.58 -4.02
C ILE A 213 12.71 -8.38 -2.89
N TYR A 214 12.91 -7.78 -1.71
CA TYR A 214 13.41 -8.48 -0.54
C TYR A 214 12.50 -9.66 -0.14
N LYS A 215 11.18 -9.47 -0.14
CA LYS A 215 10.21 -10.53 0.19
C LYS A 215 10.25 -11.68 -0.81
N LEU A 216 10.34 -11.41 -2.11
CA LEU A 216 10.48 -12.44 -3.14
C LEU A 216 11.73 -13.31 -2.89
N LYS A 217 12.86 -12.67 -2.57
CA LYS A 217 14.10 -13.38 -2.19
C LYS A 217 13.91 -14.27 -0.97
N LYS A 218 13.27 -13.75 0.09
CA LYS A 218 13.04 -14.46 1.35
C LYS A 218 12.09 -15.64 1.19
N ASN A 219 11.07 -15.53 0.35
CA ASN A 219 10.06 -16.57 0.12
C ASN A 219 10.51 -17.68 -0.84
N GLY A 220 11.73 -17.59 -1.39
CA GLY A 220 12.22 -18.56 -2.39
C GLY A 220 11.56 -18.43 -3.76
N GLU A 221 10.85 -17.34 -4.02
CA GLU A 221 10.23 -17.03 -5.32
C GLU A 221 11.23 -16.41 -6.31
N TRP A 222 12.41 -16.08 -5.82
CA TRP A 222 13.54 -15.55 -6.57
C TRP A 222 14.33 -16.68 -7.22
N LYS A 223 14.58 -16.61 -8.54
CA LYS A 223 15.31 -17.61 -9.30
C LYS A 223 16.82 -17.48 -9.18
#